data_8ea578b6b3519d3770cd9d6ab3fd267e
#
_entry.id   8ea578b6b3519d3770cd9d6ab3fd267e
#
_cell.length_a   1.000
_cell.length_b   1.000
_cell.length_c   1.000
_cell.angle_alpha   90.00
_cell.angle_beta   90.00
_cell.angle_gamma   90.00
#
_symmetry.space_group_name_H-M   'P 1'
#
loop_
_entity.id
_entity.type
_entity.pdbx_description
1 polymer ?
#
loop_
_entity_poly.entity_id
_entity_poly.type
_entity_poly.pdbx_seq_one_letter_code
_entity_poly.pdbx_strand_id
1 'polypeptide(L)'
;MPKHAFLSASASHRWLNCPPSAKLCEGIPDQSSPYAQEGTDCHELCAYLVEKAMGKAVQDPTENLTYYNVEMQNCAEEYCSYVMEQLEAAKQYCLDPMVFIEQRLDFSRWVENGFGTGDCLILADQVLQIIDYKHGLGVLVEAEKNSQMMCYALGALEAFDGIYDIDRVTMTIFQPRRDNISTWSCSKKDLLAWANEVLAPTAALAYEGKGEFKAGDHCQFCKAKATCRKRAEFNLEMARYDFEMPATLDETEIAAILPRIDQLISWGNDLKDYALAQAQAGTHYEGFKVVEGRSNRKYTDEDAVAKAVTEAGYDPFEKKLLGITAMSSLLGKKKFEDLLGGLIYKPPGKPALVPESDKRPAMNTAADDFNDN
;
A
#
# COMPACT_ATOMS: atom_id res chain seq x y z
N MET A 1 -19.46 6.60 -16.91
CA MET A 1 -18.01 6.63 -17.19
C MET A 1 -17.39 5.43 -16.51
N PRO A 2 -16.32 4.82 -17.04
CA PRO A 2 -15.66 3.72 -16.35
C PRO A 2 -15.15 4.18 -14.98
N LYS A 3 -15.21 3.30 -13.97
CA LYS A 3 -14.79 3.60 -12.59
C LYS A 3 -13.26 3.81 -12.49
N HIS A 4 -12.50 3.15 -13.37
CA HIS A 4 -11.04 3.24 -13.45
C HIS A 4 -10.59 3.41 -14.90
N ALA A 5 -9.49 4.15 -15.09
CA ALA A 5 -8.82 4.23 -16.39
C ALA A 5 -8.13 2.90 -16.73
N PHE A 6 -8.02 2.57 -18.02
CA PHE A 6 -7.26 1.39 -18.47
C PHE A 6 -5.80 1.45 -18.01
N LEU A 7 -5.16 2.61 -18.16
CA LEU A 7 -3.86 2.91 -17.57
C LEU A 7 -4.05 3.82 -16.35
N SER A 8 -4.55 3.26 -15.25
CA SER A 8 -4.80 4.03 -14.02
C SER A 8 -3.49 4.48 -13.36
N ALA A 9 -3.55 5.61 -12.64
CA ALA A 9 -2.43 6.12 -11.86
C ALA A 9 -1.94 5.09 -10.81
N SER A 10 -2.87 4.44 -10.10
CA SER A 10 -2.54 3.42 -9.09
C SER A 10 -1.83 2.17 -9.66
N ALA A 11 -2.03 1.86 -10.95
CA ALA A 11 -1.33 0.77 -11.62
C ALA A 11 -0.08 1.23 -12.39
N SER A 12 0.28 2.52 -12.32
CA SER A 12 1.36 3.11 -13.14
C SER A 12 2.71 2.45 -12.88
N HIS A 13 3.04 2.12 -11.65
CA HIS A 13 4.27 1.40 -11.33
C HIS A 13 4.38 0.07 -12.12
N ARG A 14 3.29 -0.66 -12.31
CA ARG A 14 3.27 -1.91 -13.07
C ARG A 14 3.44 -1.67 -14.57
N TRP A 15 2.60 -0.84 -15.18
CA TRP A 15 2.61 -0.69 -16.64
C TRP A 15 3.79 0.19 -17.14
N LEU A 16 4.39 1.03 -16.32
CA LEU A 16 5.64 1.73 -16.64
C LEU A 16 6.84 0.76 -16.67
N ASN A 17 6.89 -0.20 -15.77
CA ASN A 17 7.98 -1.18 -15.72
C ASN A 17 7.77 -2.35 -16.69
N CYS A 18 6.54 -2.72 -16.98
CA CYS A 18 6.15 -3.80 -17.89
C CYS A 18 4.97 -3.35 -18.77
N PRO A 19 5.21 -2.57 -19.84
CA PRO A 19 4.15 -2.00 -20.65
C PRO A 19 3.14 -3.04 -21.18
N PRO A 20 3.56 -4.21 -21.71
CA PRO A 20 2.60 -5.21 -22.22
C PRO A 20 1.69 -5.78 -21.12
N SER A 21 2.02 -5.59 -19.83
CA SER A 21 1.18 -6.05 -18.72
C SER A 21 -0.20 -5.39 -18.69
N ALA A 22 -0.36 -4.21 -19.30
CA ALA A 22 -1.64 -3.54 -19.39
C ALA A 22 -2.64 -4.39 -20.22
N LYS A 23 -2.24 -4.75 -21.43
CA LYS A 23 -3.05 -5.62 -22.29
C LYS A 23 -3.15 -7.05 -21.78
N LEU A 24 -2.08 -7.59 -21.19
CA LEU A 24 -2.12 -8.93 -20.59
C LEU A 24 -3.17 -9.04 -19.46
N CYS A 25 -3.40 -7.96 -18.73
CA CYS A 25 -4.39 -7.90 -17.65
C CYS A 25 -5.79 -7.51 -18.13
N GLU A 26 -5.96 -7.10 -19.39
CA GLU A 26 -7.26 -6.74 -19.95
C GLU A 26 -8.18 -7.98 -19.96
N GLY A 27 -9.40 -7.82 -19.47
CA GLY A 27 -10.35 -8.93 -19.39
C GLY A 27 -10.15 -9.88 -18.19
N ILE A 28 -9.06 -9.76 -17.43
CA ILE A 28 -8.93 -10.49 -16.16
C ILE A 28 -9.71 -9.71 -15.09
N PRO A 29 -10.73 -10.32 -14.46
CA PRO A 29 -11.53 -9.66 -13.44
C PRO A 29 -10.68 -9.14 -12.28
N ASP A 30 -11.11 -8.03 -11.69
CA ASP A 30 -10.55 -7.59 -10.41
C ASP A 30 -10.99 -8.55 -9.30
N GLN A 31 -10.04 -9.08 -8.57
CA GLN A 31 -10.33 -9.80 -7.34
C GLN A 31 -10.46 -8.76 -6.23
N SER A 32 -11.71 -8.49 -5.82
CA SER A 32 -11.93 -7.69 -4.61
C SER A 32 -11.39 -8.47 -3.41
N SER A 33 -10.46 -7.86 -2.70
CA SER A 33 -10.02 -8.43 -1.42
C SER A 33 -10.68 -7.66 -0.27
N PRO A 34 -10.90 -8.30 0.89
CA PRO A 34 -11.34 -7.59 2.10
C PRO A 34 -10.46 -6.36 2.42
N TYR A 35 -9.16 -6.46 2.18
CA TYR A 35 -8.20 -5.37 2.38
C TYR A 35 -8.43 -4.19 1.43
N ALA A 36 -8.84 -4.44 0.18
CA ALA A 36 -9.15 -3.36 -0.77
C ALA A 36 -10.43 -2.63 -0.35
N GLN A 37 -11.44 -3.35 0.15
CA GLN A 37 -12.67 -2.75 0.66
C GLN A 37 -12.41 -1.97 1.96
N GLU A 38 -11.63 -2.53 2.89
CA GLU A 38 -11.19 -1.83 4.11
C GLU A 38 -10.49 -0.51 3.77
N GLY A 39 -9.62 -0.52 2.76
CA GLY A 39 -8.98 0.69 2.26
C GLY A 39 -9.99 1.72 1.73
N THR A 40 -10.98 1.28 0.94
CA THR A 40 -12.02 2.16 0.40
C THR A 40 -12.85 2.79 1.52
N ASP A 41 -13.27 1.99 2.51
CA ASP A 41 -14.04 2.48 3.66
C ASP A 41 -13.23 3.54 4.44
N CYS A 42 -11.91 3.34 4.58
CA CYS A 42 -11.06 4.29 5.29
C CYS A 42 -10.85 5.59 4.51
N HIS A 43 -10.72 5.55 3.17
CA HIS A 43 -10.67 6.77 2.35
C HIS A 43 -11.95 7.61 2.50
N GLU A 44 -13.13 6.97 2.51
CA GLU A 44 -14.40 7.66 2.73
C GLU A 44 -14.45 8.33 4.11
N LEU A 45 -13.96 7.65 5.15
CA LEU A 45 -13.86 8.20 6.49
C LEU A 45 -12.87 9.37 6.58
N CYS A 46 -11.70 9.23 5.94
CA CYS A 46 -10.69 10.29 5.86
C CYS A 46 -11.26 11.56 5.18
N ALA A 47 -11.92 11.40 4.04
CA ALA A 47 -12.55 12.50 3.32
C ALA A 47 -13.60 13.21 4.19
N TYR A 48 -14.48 12.45 4.83
CA TYR A 48 -15.49 12.97 5.73
C TYR A 48 -14.88 13.80 6.87
N LEU A 49 -13.85 13.28 7.55
CA LEU A 49 -13.24 13.97 8.70
C LEU A 49 -12.55 15.26 8.30
N VAL A 50 -11.83 15.26 7.17
CA VAL A 50 -11.17 16.48 6.65
C VAL A 50 -12.21 17.53 6.26
N GLU A 51 -13.24 17.15 5.50
CA GLU A 51 -14.29 18.10 5.09
C GLU A 51 -15.07 18.66 6.29
N LYS A 52 -15.35 17.84 7.30
CA LYS A 52 -15.96 18.27 8.55
C LYS A 52 -15.07 19.24 9.33
N ALA A 53 -13.76 18.97 9.42
CA ALA A 53 -12.78 19.86 10.06
C ALA A 53 -12.66 21.21 9.34
N MET A 54 -12.87 21.22 8.02
CA MET A 54 -12.95 22.45 7.21
C MET A 54 -14.27 23.20 7.32
N GLY A 55 -15.22 22.70 8.14
CA GLY A 55 -16.54 23.34 8.38
C GLY A 55 -17.58 23.05 7.29
N LYS A 56 -17.36 22.08 6.40
CA LYS A 56 -18.36 21.66 5.42
C LYS A 56 -19.47 20.84 6.09
N ALA A 57 -20.69 21.00 5.59
CA ALA A 57 -21.84 20.17 6.00
C ALA A 57 -21.78 18.84 5.25
N VAL A 58 -21.28 17.79 5.89
CA VAL A 58 -21.12 16.44 5.33
C VAL A 58 -21.85 15.41 6.18
N GLN A 59 -22.31 14.33 5.56
CA GLN A 59 -22.98 13.24 6.25
C GLN A 59 -21.95 12.25 6.79
N ASP A 60 -22.16 11.78 8.03
CA ASP A 60 -21.32 10.76 8.66
C ASP A 60 -21.48 9.42 7.93
N PRO A 61 -20.40 8.84 7.39
CA PRO A 61 -20.46 7.59 6.65
C PRO A 61 -20.38 6.34 7.53
N THR A 62 -20.07 6.46 8.83
CA THR A 62 -19.67 5.34 9.69
C THR A 62 -20.70 4.20 9.76
N GLU A 63 -21.99 4.49 9.65
CA GLU A 63 -23.06 3.47 9.63
C GLU A 63 -23.05 2.61 8.35
N ASN A 64 -22.44 3.10 7.28
CA ASN A 64 -22.40 2.42 5.97
C ASN A 64 -21.06 1.73 5.68
N LEU A 65 -20.04 1.96 6.49
CA LEU A 65 -18.71 1.37 6.30
C LEU A 65 -18.69 -0.07 6.84
N THR A 66 -18.37 -1.02 5.95
CA THR A 66 -18.38 -2.47 6.28
C THR A 66 -17.27 -2.84 7.28
N TYR A 67 -16.11 -2.18 7.19
CA TYR A 67 -14.92 -2.48 7.98
C TYR A 67 -14.63 -1.45 9.05
N TYR A 68 -15.60 -0.56 9.35
CA TYR A 68 -15.42 0.45 10.38
C TYR A 68 -15.05 -0.17 11.73
N ASN A 69 -13.98 0.34 12.31
CA ASN A 69 -13.53 -0.03 13.65
C ASN A 69 -12.71 1.12 14.26
N VAL A 70 -12.34 0.97 15.54
CA VAL A 70 -11.63 2.01 16.29
C VAL A 70 -10.24 2.29 15.71
N GLU A 71 -9.53 1.29 15.19
CA GLU A 71 -8.22 1.49 14.54
C GLU A 71 -8.38 2.35 13.29
N MET A 72 -9.37 2.06 12.45
CA MET A 72 -9.68 2.86 11.26
C MET A 72 -10.01 4.31 11.62
N GLN A 73 -10.82 4.52 12.68
CA GLN A 73 -11.16 5.86 13.18
C GLN A 73 -9.89 6.62 13.59
N ASN A 74 -9.01 6.00 14.38
CA ASN A 74 -7.76 6.63 14.83
C ASN A 74 -6.85 6.99 13.63
N CYS A 75 -6.69 6.08 12.67
CA CYS A 75 -5.90 6.33 11.47
C CYS A 75 -6.45 7.49 10.64
N ALA A 76 -7.77 7.58 10.49
CA ALA A 76 -8.42 8.66 9.76
C ALA A 76 -8.33 10.01 10.50
N GLU A 77 -8.41 10.01 11.83
CA GLU A 77 -8.18 11.20 12.66
C GLU A 77 -6.74 11.69 12.59
N GLU A 78 -5.75 10.80 12.57
CA GLU A 78 -4.35 11.15 12.39
C GLU A 78 -4.10 11.77 11.01
N TYR A 79 -4.71 11.20 9.96
CA TYR A 79 -4.66 11.77 8.62
C TYR A 79 -5.30 13.16 8.56
N CYS A 80 -6.51 13.30 9.13
CA CYS A 80 -7.20 14.59 9.21
C CYS A 80 -6.33 15.64 9.92
N SER A 81 -5.75 15.29 11.05
CA SER A 81 -4.86 16.18 11.81
C SER A 81 -3.66 16.62 10.97
N TYR A 82 -3.03 15.67 10.26
CA TYR A 82 -1.91 15.95 9.37
C TYR A 82 -2.31 16.91 8.23
N VAL A 83 -3.45 16.67 7.56
CA VAL A 83 -3.94 17.54 6.49
C VAL A 83 -4.20 18.96 7.01
N MET A 84 -4.82 19.09 8.19
CA MET A 84 -5.08 20.38 8.81
C MET A 84 -3.79 21.12 9.19
N GLU A 85 -2.77 20.41 9.68
CA GLU A 85 -1.44 20.97 9.94
C GLU A 85 -0.79 21.49 8.65
N GLN A 86 -0.87 20.74 7.53
CA GLN A 86 -0.36 21.18 6.24
C GLN A 86 -1.12 22.41 5.73
N LEU A 87 -2.42 22.46 5.92
CA LEU A 87 -3.22 23.64 5.57
C LEU A 87 -2.84 24.87 6.39
N GLU A 88 -2.65 24.72 7.71
CA GLU A 88 -2.18 25.83 8.57
C GLU A 88 -0.76 26.29 8.20
N ALA A 89 0.12 25.37 7.82
CA ALA A 89 1.44 25.70 7.32
C ALA A 89 1.35 26.49 5.98
N ALA A 90 0.44 26.10 5.09
CA ALA A 90 0.20 26.81 3.84
C ALA A 90 -0.30 28.24 4.05
N LYS A 91 -1.13 28.49 5.06
CA LYS A 91 -1.62 29.83 5.45
C LYS A 91 -0.52 30.79 5.94
N GLN A 92 0.68 30.29 6.27
CA GLN A 92 1.80 31.14 6.64
C GLN A 92 2.37 31.94 5.45
N TYR A 93 2.18 31.44 4.23
CA TYR A 93 2.71 32.08 3.01
C TYR A 93 1.66 32.35 1.93
N CYS A 94 0.45 31.82 2.08
CA CYS A 94 -0.68 32.04 1.17
C CYS A 94 -1.92 32.47 1.97
N LEU A 95 -2.55 33.57 1.60
CA LEU A 95 -3.70 34.12 2.34
C LEU A 95 -4.95 33.23 2.25
N ASP A 96 -5.15 32.57 1.10
CA ASP A 96 -6.33 31.77 0.82
C ASP A 96 -5.96 30.47 0.10
N PRO A 97 -5.32 29.51 0.80
CA PRO A 97 -4.99 28.23 0.21
C PRO A 97 -6.27 27.44 -0.10
N MET A 98 -6.36 26.89 -1.30
CA MET A 98 -7.48 26.06 -1.74
C MET A 98 -7.24 24.59 -1.41
N VAL A 99 -8.27 23.92 -0.89
CA VAL A 99 -8.21 22.48 -0.56
C VAL A 99 -9.28 21.73 -1.33
N PHE A 100 -8.85 20.65 -2.00
CA PHE A 100 -9.73 19.75 -2.73
C PHE A 100 -9.59 18.34 -2.16
N ILE A 101 -10.71 17.71 -1.84
CA ILE A 101 -10.80 16.34 -1.30
C ILE A 101 -11.43 15.45 -2.37
N GLU A 102 -10.92 14.23 -2.55
CA GLU A 102 -11.38 13.25 -3.55
C GLU A 102 -11.48 13.86 -4.95
N GLN A 103 -10.46 14.66 -5.31
CA GLN A 103 -10.47 15.40 -6.55
C GLN A 103 -10.15 14.51 -7.75
N ARG A 104 -11.06 14.47 -8.73
CA ARG A 104 -10.79 13.83 -10.02
C ARG A 104 -9.72 14.62 -10.79
N LEU A 105 -8.68 13.91 -11.22
CA LEU A 105 -7.50 14.44 -11.88
C LEU A 105 -7.36 13.77 -13.25
N ASP A 106 -7.40 14.57 -14.30
CA ASP A 106 -7.30 14.14 -15.70
C ASP A 106 -5.87 14.40 -16.20
N PHE A 107 -5.15 13.35 -16.53
CA PHE A 107 -3.82 13.41 -17.13
C PHE A 107 -3.81 12.78 -18.55
N SER A 108 -4.95 12.81 -19.23
CA SER A 108 -5.14 12.26 -20.57
C SER A 108 -4.28 12.90 -21.65
N ARG A 109 -3.71 14.06 -21.37
CA ARG A 109 -2.71 14.69 -22.22
C ARG A 109 -1.48 13.82 -22.47
N TRP A 110 -1.08 13.01 -21.50
CA TRP A 110 0.10 12.14 -21.57
C TRP A 110 -0.25 10.65 -21.64
N VAL A 111 -1.41 10.27 -21.11
CA VAL A 111 -1.86 8.88 -21.02
C VAL A 111 -3.28 8.80 -21.57
N GLU A 112 -3.48 8.16 -22.70
CA GLU A 112 -4.80 8.06 -23.35
C GLU A 112 -5.89 7.61 -22.37
N ASN A 113 -6.94 8.44 -22.21
CA ASN A 113 -8.02 8.26 -21.22
C ASN A 113 -7.53 8.11 -19.78
N GLY A 114 -6.35 8.68 -19.46
CA GLY A 114 -5.74 8.62 -18.12
C GLY A 114 -6.42 9.57 -17.14
N PHE A 115 -6.92 9.03 -16.04
CA PHE A 115 -7.47 9.79 -14.92
C PHE A 115 -7.29 9.02 -13.61
N GLY A 116 -7.44 9.73 -12.51
CA GLY A 116 -7.47 9.16 -11.17
C GLY A 116 -8.18 10.11 -10.19
N THR A 117 -8.21 9.74 -8.94
CA THR A 117 -8.72 10.59 -7.85
C THR A 117 -7.59 10.80 -6.84
N GLY A 118 -7.31 12.04 -6.52
CA GLY A 118 -6.36 12.40 -5.47
C GLY A 118 -7.10 12.66 -4.17
N ASP A 119 -6.64 12.07 -3.08
CA ASP A 119 -7.34 12.10 -1.80
C ASP A 119 -7.41 13.52 -1.21
N CYS A 120 -6.28 14.23 -1.20
CA CYS A 120 -6.24 15.63 -0.77
C CYS A 120 -5.23 16.43 -1.59
N LEU A 121 -5.66 17.58 -2.10
CA LEU A 121 -4.81 18.57 -2.76
C LEU A 121 -4.89 19.89 -1.99
N ILE A 122 -3.73 20.52 -1.78
CA ILE A 122 -3.63 21.89 -1.22
C ILE A 122 -2.88 22.74 -2.23
N LEU A 123 -3.55 23.78 -2.72
CA LEU A 123 -2.95 24.79 -3.60
C LEU A 123 -2.71 26.06 -2.80
N ALA A 124 -1.47 26.48 -2.74
CA ALA A 124 -1.05 27.66 -2.00
C ALA A 124 0.03 28.41 -2.80
N ASP A 125 -0.31 29.55 -3.35
CA ASP A 125 0.52 30.32 -4.28
C ASP A 125 1.08 29.45 -5.43
N GLN A 126 2.39 29.32 -5.53
CA GLN A 126 3.08 28.55 -6.57
C GLN A 126 3.32 27.09 -6.18
N VAL A 127 2.74 26.60 -5.05
CA VAL A 127 2.96 25.26 -4.53
C VAL A 127 1.68 24.44 -4.61
N LEU A 128 1.77 23.30 -5.27
CA LEU A 128 0.78 22.23 -5.22
C LEU A 128 1.26 21.13 -4.26
N GLN A 129 0.47 20.84 -3.22
CA GLN A 129 0.67 19.67 -2.37
C GLN A 129 -0.37 18.62 -2.69
N ILE A 130 0.06 17.37 -2.77
CA ILE A 130 -0.81 16.20 -2.91
C ILE A 130 -0.51 15.25 -1.76
N ILE A 131 -1.53 14.87 -1.01
CA ILE A 131 -1.43 13.97 0.14
C ILE A 131 -2.31 12.77 -0.14
N ASP A 132 -1.70 11.60 -0.23
CA ASP A 132 -2.36 10.33 -0.56
C ASP A 132 -2.31 9.42 0.67
N TYR A 133 -3.47 8.94 1.07
CA TYR A 133 -3.64 8.04 2.21
C TYR A 133 -3.43 6.59 1.82
N LYS A 134 -2.71 5.84 2.62
CA LYS A 134 -2.50 4.40 2.42
C LYS A 134 -2.83 3.62 3.70
N HIS A 135 -3.92 2.86 3.68
CA HIS A 135 -4.37 2.07 4.83
C HIS A 135 -3.60 0.75 5.02
N GLY A 136 -3.03 0.21 3.95
CA GLY A 136 -2.44 -1.13 3.94
C GLY A 136 -1.18 -1.29 4.79
N LEU A 137 -1.05 -2.44 5.47
CA LEU A 137 0.14 -2.86 6.23
C LEU A 137 1.19 -3.57 5.35
N GLY A 138 0.79 -4.10 4.19
CA GLY A 138 1.59 -5.06 3.43
C GLY A 138 2.86 -4.47 2.81
N VAL A 139 2.76 -3.34 2.16
CA VAL A 139 3.87 -2.71 1.41
C VAL A 139 4.12 -1.31 1.94
N LEU A 140 5.38 -1.01 2.25
CA LEU A 140 5.81 0.35 2.54
C LEU A 140 5.82 1.15 1.23
N VAL A 141 5.15 2.30 1.21
CA VAL A 141 5.04 3.15 0.03
C VAL A 141 5.82 4.44 0.26
N GLU A 142 6.74 4.73 -0.64
CA GLU A 142 7.53 5.96 -0.61
C GLU A 142 6.99 6.96 -1.63
N ALA A 143 7.12 8.26 -1.29
CA ALA A 143 6.70 9.35 -2.19
C ALA A 143 7.74 9.67 -3.26
N GLU A 144 9.03 9.38 -3.01
CA GLU A 144 10.09 9.71 -3.95
C GLU A 144 9.88 9.02 -5.30
N LYS A 145 9.74 9.83 -6.35
CA LYS A 145 9.50 9.36 -7.73
C LYS A 145 8.33 8.38 -7.86
N ASN A 146 7.36 8.46 -6.97
CA ASN A 146 6.16 7.62 -7.01
C ASN A 146 5.31 7.97 -8.23
N SER A 147 5.19 7.04 -9.16
CA SER A 147 4.51 7.28 -10.44
C SER A 147 3.01 7.56 -10.30
N GLN A 148 2.33 7.01 -9.30
CA GLN A 148 0.94 7.32 -8.99
C GLN A 148 0.80 8.80 -8.62
N MET A 149 1.62 9.26 -7.67
CA MET A 149 1.63 10.63 -7.20
C MET A 149 2.00 11.61 -8.31
N MET A 150 2.98 11.25 -9.15
CA MET A 150 3.38 12.06 -10.30
C MET A 150 2.27 12.16 -11.34
N CYS A 151 1.50 11.10 -11.61
CA CYS A 151 0.32 11.16 -12.47
C CYS A 151 -0.77 12.08 -11.89
N TYR A 152 -1.01 12.01 -10.58
CA TYR A 152 -1.96 12.92 -9.92
C TYR A 152 -1.49 14.37 -10.02
N ALA A 153 -0.19 14.62 -9.83
CA ALA A 153 0.40 15.94 -9.98
C ALA A 153 0.22 16.51 -11.39
N LEU A 154 0.40 15.69 -12.42
CA LEU A 154 0.15 16.10 -13.81
C LEU A 154 -1.31 16.49 -14.05
N GLY A 155 -2.25 15.68 -13.55
CA GLY A 155 -3.68 16.00 -13.67
C GLY A 155 -4.08 17.25 -12.90
N ALA A 156 -3.45 17.51 -11.75
CA ALA A 156 -3.65 18.74 -10.99
C ALA A 156 -3.05 19.97 -11.70
N LEU A 157 -1.86 19.84 -12.29
CA LEU A 157 -1.29 20.90 -13.12
C LEU A 157 -2.19 21.24 -14.31
N GLU A 158 -2.73 20.23 -15.01
CA GLU A 158 -3.64 20.47 -16.14
C GLU A 158 -4.91 21.22 -15.70
N ALA A 159 -5.41 20.93 -14.49
CA ALA A 159 -6.60 21.58 -13.95
C ALA A 159 -6.37 23.00 -13.40
N PHE A 160 -5.22 23.27 -12.80
CA PHE A 160 -5.04 24.44 -11.94
C PHE A 160 -3.89 25.36 -12.33
N ASP A 161 -2.88 24.91 -13.10
CA ASP A 161 -1.69 25.69 -13.41
C ASP A 161 -1.99 27.01 -14.16
N GLY A 162 -3.01 27.01 -15.02
CA GLY A 162 -3.46 28.23 -15.70
C GLY A 162 -4.04 29.32 -14.78
N ILE A 163 -4.31 28.98 -13.50
CA ILE A 163 -4.91 29.89 -12.51
C ILE A 163 -3.88 30.26 -11.44
N TYR A 164 -3.00 29.33 -11.02
CA TYR A 164 -2.14 29.47 -9.84
C TYR A 164 -0.65 29.60 -10.16
N ASP A 165 -0.22 29.49 -11.43
CA ASP A 165 1.19 29.56 -11.86
C ASP A 165 2.12 28.67 -10.99
N ILE A 166 1.79 27.38 -10.95
CA ILE A 166 2.45 26.39 -10.07
C ILE A 166 3.89 26.15 -10.53
N ASP A 167 4.86 26.31 -9.63
CA ASP A 167 6.29 26.05 -9.88
C ASP A 167 6.79 24.77 -9.23
N ARG A 168 6.23 24.42 -8.07
CA ARG A 168 6.66 23.28 -7.25
C ARG A 168 5.50 22.36 -6.93
N VAL A 169 5.78 21.07 -6.99
CA VAL A 169 4.85 20.03 -6.56
C VAL A 169 5.46 19.26 -5.40
N THR A 170 4.72 19.14 -4.31
CA THR A 170 5.07 18.33 -3.13
C THR A 170 4.08 17.18 -3.02
N MET A 171 4.58 15.97 -2.90
CA MET A 171 3.80 14.74 -2.85
C MET A 171 4.08 14.02 -1.55
N THR A 172 3.04 13.66 -0.81
CA THR A 172 3.14 12.98 0.47
C THR A 172 2.32 11.70 0.45
N ILE A 173 2.92 10.60 0.86
CA ILE A 173 2.24 9.35 1.21
C ILE A 173 2.09 9.33 2.72
N PHE A 174 0.84 9.23 3.19
CA PHE A 174 0.50 9.10 4.60
C PHE A 174 0.01 7.68 4.89
N GLN A 175 0.82 6.89 5.61
CA GLN A 175 0.55 5.48 5.88
C GLN A 175 0.65 5.20 7.39
N PRO A 176 -0.39 5.52 8.19
CA PRO A 176 -0.32 5.54 9.65
C PRO A 176 -0.06 4.18 10.27
N ARG A 177 -0.63 3.10 9.73
CA ARG A 177 -0.42 1.73 10.23
C ARG A 177 1.02 1.23 10.08
N ARG A 178 1.88 2.00 9.39
CA ARG A 178 3.31 1.74 9.20
C ARG A 178 4.22 2.80 9.81
N ASP A 179 3.65 3.74 10.57
CA ASP A 179 4.37 4.92 11.08
C ASP A 179 5.13 5.66 9.96
N ASN A 180 4.55 5.72 8.75
CA ASN A 180 5.22 6.23 7.56
C ASN A 180 4.55 7.50 7.03
N ILE A 181 5.30 8.60 7.04
CA ILE A 181 4.96 9.83 6.34
C ILE A 181 6.15 10.13 5.41
N SER A 182 5.99 9.78 4.14
CA SER A 182 7.02 9.98 3.13
C SER A 182 6.67 11.18 2.26
N THR A 183 7.56 12.15 2.17
CA THR A 183 7.35 13.37 1.37
C THR A 183 8.48 13.57 0.38
N TRP A 184 8.11 13.91 -0.85
CA TRP A 184 9.04 14.25 -1.91
C TRP A 184 8.53 15.44 -2.72
N SER A 185 9.45 16.31 -3.15
CA SER A 185 9.12 17.48 -3.95
C SER A 185 9.95 17.52 -5.23
N CYS A 186 9.33 18.02 -6.30
CA CYS A 186 10.02 18.30 -7.56
C CYS A 186 9.55 19.64 -8.17
N SER A 187 10.30 20.17 -9.12
CA SER A 187 9.84 21.31 -9.90
C SER A 187 8.79 20.86 -10.93
N LYS A 188 7.89 21.76 -11.31
CA LYS A 188 6.98 21.56 -12.45
C LYS A 188 7.76 21.17 -13.71
N LYS A 189 8.91 21.80 -13.94
CA LYS A 189 9.77 21.52 -15.11
C LYS A 189 10.22 20.05 -15.13
N ASP A 190 10.72 19.53 -14.01
CA ASP A 190 11.19 18.14 -13.92
C ASP A 190 10.04 17.14 -14.07
N LEU A 191 8.87 17.45 -13.48
CA LEU A 191 7.67 16.63 -13.62
C LEU A 191 7.21 16.56 -15.08
N LEU A 192 7.18 17.69 -15.80
CA LEU A 192 6.81 17.75 -17.21
C LEU A 192 7.86 17.06 -18.11
N ALA A 193 9.13 17.16 -17.79
CA ALA A 193 10.20 16.43 -18.48
C ALA A 193 9.97 14.91 -18.36
N TRP A 194 9.75 14.40 -17.14
CA TRP A 194 9.41 13.01 -16.93
C TRP A 194 8.14 12.59 -17.68
N ALA A 195 7.11 13.44 -17.67
CA ALA A 195 5.86 13.15 -18.37
C ALA A 195 6.04 12.97 -19.88
N ASN A 196 6.88 13.81 -20.50
CA ASN A 196 7.10 13.76 -21.94
C ASN A 196 8.14 12.69 -22.36
N GLU A 197 9.18 12.48 -21.54
CA GLU A 197 10.30 11.60 -21.89
C GLU A 197 10.07 10.14 -21.46
N VAL A 198 9.29 9.91 -20.37
CA VAL A 198 9.10 8.58 -19.80
C VAL A 198 7.62 8.16 -19.82
N LEU A 199 6.72 8.97 -19.25
CA LEU A 199 5.32 8.58 -19.07
C LEU A 199 4.61 8.40 -20.40
N ALA A 200 4.58 9.41 -21.26
CA ALA A 200 3.81 9.39 -22.50
C ALA A 200 4.29 8.31 -23.49
N PRO A 201 5.59 8.14 -23.78
CA PRO A 201 6.03 7.11 -24.69
C PRO A 201 5.79 5.69 -24.13
N THR A 202 5.94 5.51 -22.81
CA THR A 202 5.67 4.21 -22.18
C THR A 202 4.17 3.90 -22.12
N ALA A 203 3.33 4.90 -21.87
CA ALA A 203 1.87 4.75 -21.88
C ALA A 203 1.37 4.36 -23.29
N ALA A 204 1.93 4.92 -24.36
CA ALA A 204 1.60 4.53 -25.73
C ALA A 204 1.91 3.04 -25.98
N LEU A 205 3.09 2.56 -25.56
CA LEU A 205 3.45 1.14 -25.64
C LEU A 205 2.49 0.27 -24.82
N ALA A 206 2.17 0.70 -23.60
CA ALA A 206 1.28 -0.03 -22.71
C ALA A 206 -0.16 -0.11 -23.25
N TYR A 207 -0.65 0.98 -23.83
CA TYR A 207 -1.96 1.05 -24.45
C TYR A 207 -2.12 0.09 -25.65
N GLU A 208 -1.05 -0.03 -26.45
CA GLU A 208 -0.99 -0.95 -27.57
C GLU A 208 -0.62 -2.40 -27.17
N GLY A 209 -0.22 -2.65 -25.93
CA GLY A 209 0.28 -3.94 -25.48
C GLY A 209 1.67 -4.30 -26.02
N LYS A 210 2.44 -3.30 -26.43
CA LYS A 210 3.78 -3.42 -26.98
C LYS A 210 4.85 -3.18 -25.91
N GLY A 211 6.10 -3.38 -26.26
CA GLY A 211 7.25 -3.26 -25.37
C GLY A 211 7.70 -4.61 -24.82
N GLU A 212 8.66 -4.57 -23.90
CA GLU A 212 9.27 -5.76 -23.33
C GLU A 212 8.55 -6.19 -22.04
N PHE A 213 8.31 -7.51 -21.91
CA PHE A 213 7.92 -8.09 -20.63
C PHE A 213 9.08 -8.07 -19.65
N LYS A 214 8.92 -7.46 -18.49
CA LYS A 214 9.90 -7.43 -17.41
C LYS A 214 9.30 -8.01 -16.13
N ALA A 215 10.08 -8.84 -15.45
CA ALA A 215 9.74 -9.30 -14.10
C ALA A 215 10.42 -8.40 -13.06
N GLY A 216 9.76 -8.20 -11.92
CA GLY A 216 10.23 -7.36 -10.81
C GLY A 216 9.16 -7.19 -9.74
N ASP A 217 9.36 -6.27 -8.81
CA ASP A 217 8.47 -6.02 -7.66
C ASP A 217 7.06 -5.64 -8.09
N HIS A 218 6.93 -4.93 -9.21
CA HIS A 218 5.63 -4.58 -9.80
C HIS A 218 4.77 -5.80 -10.17
N CYS A 219 5.36 -7.00 -10.28
CA CYS A 219 4.60 -8.21 -10.59
C CYS A 219 3.64 -8.63 -9.47
N GLN A 220 3.87 -8.23 -8.22
CA GLN A 220 2.97 -8.54 -7.10
C GLN A 220 1.56 -7.99 -7.31
N PHE A 221 1.43 -6.87 -8.01
CA PHE A 221 0.15 -6.21 -8.33
C PHE A 221 -0.39 -6.56 -9.73
N CYS A 222 0.24 -7.50 -10.45
CA CYS A 222 -0.19 -7.90 -11.78
C CYS A 222 -1.29 -8.97 -11.69
N LYS A 223 -2.42 -8.77 -12.37
CA LYS A 223 -3.51 -9.77 -12.40
C LYS A 223 -3.08 -11.10 -13.02
N ALA A 224 -2.12 -11.07 -13.95
CA ALA A 224 -1.55 -12.25 -14.60
C ALA A 224 -0.34 -12.86 -13.84
N LYS A 225 -0.09 -12.43 -12.60
CA LYS A 225 1.13 -12.77 -11.83
C LYS A 225 1.38 -14.28 -11.65
N ALA A 226 0.33 -15.09 -11.53
CA ALA A 226 0.46 -16.54 -11.37
C ALA A 226 0.86 -17.25 -12.67
N THR A 227 0.38 -16.78 -13.83
CA THR A 227 0.53 -17.46 -15.12
C THR A 227 1.51 -16.77 -16.07
N CYS A 228 2.14 -15.67 -15.65
CA CYS A 228 3.06 -14.92 -16.48
C CYS A 228 4.36 -15.72 -16.72
N ARG A 229 4.62 -16.08 -17.98
CA ARG A 229 5.82 -16.82 -18.39
C ARG A 229 7.11 -16.07 -18.03
N LYS A 230 7.16 -14.74 -18.24
CA LYS A 230 8.36 -13.95 -17.93
C LYS A 230 8.67 -13.95 -16.42
N ARG A 231 7.64 -13.89 -15.57
CA ARG A 231 7.82 -14.01 -14.11
C ARG A 231 8.29 -15.42 -13.72
N ALA A 232 7.74 -16.45 -14.36
CA ALA A 232 8.18 -17.83 -14.13
C ALA A 232 9.66 -18.02 -14.54
N GLU A 233 10.05 -17.56 -15.73
CA GLU A 233 11.46 -17.62 -16.21
C GLU A 233 12.40 -16.94 -15.22
N PHE A 234 12.06 -15.72 -14.78
CA PHE A 234 12.87 -14.95 -13.82
C PHE A 234 13.07 -15.69 -12.50
N ASN A 235 12.01 -16.30 -11.95
CA ASN A 235 12.10 -17.01 -10.67
C ASN A 235 12.80 -18.37 -10.82
N LEU A 236 12.53 -19.11 -11.91
CA LEU A 236 13.16 -20.41 -12.16
C LEU A 236 14.64 -20.32 -12.56
N GLU A 237 15.10 -19.13 -12.96
CA GLU A 237 16.54 -18.91 -13.20
C GLU A 237 17.40 -19.22 -11.96
N MET A 238 16.85 -19.08 -10.76
CA MET A 238 17.52 -19.46 -9.51
C MET A 238 17.82 -20.96 -9.43
N ALA A 239 17.06 -21.82 -10.13
CA ALA A 239 17.31 -23.25 -10.17
C ALA A 239 18.66 -23.64 -10.82
N ARG A 240 19.35 -22.69 -11.45
CA ARG A 240 20.69 -22.91 -12.01
C ARG A 240 21.73 -23.26 -10.94
N TYR A 241 21.59 -22.70 -9.72
CA TYR A 241 22.48 -22.98 -8.60
C TYR A 241 22.46 -24.44 -8.12
N ASP A 242 21.39 -25.20 -8.46
CA ASP A 242 21.24 -26.61 -8.07
C ASP A 242 22.24 -27.54 -8.79
N PHE A 243 22.89 -27.07 -9.84
CA PHE A 243 23.80 -27.86 -10.70
C PHE A 243 25.23 -27.40 -10.66
N GLU A 244 25.59 -26.44 -9.85
CA GLU A 244 26.95 -25.90 -9.76
C GLU A 244 27.77 -26.60 -8.67
N MET A 245 29.10 -26.63 -8.86
CA MET A 245 30.04 -27.23 -7.91
C MET A 245 30.96 -26.15 -7.32
N PRO A 246 31.24 -26.18 -6.00
CA PRO A 246 30.96 -27.26 -5.03
C PRO A 246 29.48 -27.36 -4.67
N ALA A 247 29.09 -28.50 -4.07
CA ALA A 247 27.67 -28.79 -3.70
C ALA A 247 27.11 -27.92 -2.57
N THR A 248 27.80 -26.90 -2.11
CA THR A 248 27.37 -25.93 -1.08
C THR A 248 27.57 -24.52 -1.62
N LEU A 249 26.60 -23.67 -1.36
CA LEU A 249 26.67 -22.24 -1.71
C LEU A 249 27.74 -21.54 -0.87
N ASP A 250 28.51 -20.69 -1.50
CA ASP A 250 29.37 -19.76 -0.78
C ASP A 250 28.63 -18.47 -0.38
N GLU A 251 29.30 -17.59 0.37
CA GLU A 251 28.69 -16.35 0.90
C GLU A 251 28.29 -15.38 -0.23
N THR A 252 29.01 -15.37 -1.34
CA THR A 252 28.75 -14.51 -2.50
C THR A 252 27.49 -14.98 -3.23
N GLU A 253 27.34 -16.29 -3.41
CA GLU A 253 26.15 -16.90 -3.99
C GLU A 253 24.91 -16.67 -3.12
N ILE A 254 25.04 -16.83 -1.80
CA ILE A 254 23.97 -16.53 -0.84
C ILE A 254 23.56 -15.06 -0.95
N ALA A 255 24.52 -14.13 -0.98
CA ALA A 255 24.24 -12.70 -1.12
C ALA A 255 23.51 -12.35 -2.44
N ALA A 256 23.80 -13.07 -3.53
CA ALA A 256 23.13 -12.91 -4.82
C ALA A 256 21.69 -13.47 -4.83
N ILE A 257 21.40 -14.48 -4.01
CA ILE A 257 20.09 -15.13 -3.91
C ILE A 257 19.14 -14.33 -3.01
N LEU A 258 19.63 -13.79 -1.89
CA LEU A 258 18.82 -13.12 -0.88
C LEU A 258 17.84 -12.07 -1.44
N PRO A 259 18.20 -11.17 -2.37
CA PRO A 259 17.28 -10.18 -2.92
C PRO A 259 16.13 -10.77 -3.74
N ARG A 260 16.27 -12.04 -4.17
CA ARG A 260 15.31 -12.70 -5.07
C ARG A 260 14.44 -13.74 -4.38
N ILE A 261 14.81 -14.21 -3.19
CA ILE A 261 14.14 -15.34 -2.53
C ILE A 261 12.67 -15.02 -2.19
N ASP A 262 12.40 -13.80 -1.74
CA ASP A 262 11.03 -13.39 -1.40
C ASP A 262 10.12 -13.33 -2.63
N GLN A 263 10.67 -12.93 -3.78
CA GLN A 263 9.93 -12.93 -5.05
C GLN A 263 9.61 -14.36 -5.52
N LEU A 264 10.53 -15.31 -5.33
CA LEU A 264 10.32 -16.73 -5.62
C LEU A 264 9.22 -17.32 -4.72
N ILE A 265 9.28 -17.07 -3.42
CA ILE A 265 8.28 -17.52 -2.44
C ILE A 265 6.90 -16.94 -2.79
N SER A 266 6.84 -15.64 -3.06
CA SER A 266 5.61 -14.97 -3.46
C SER A 266 5.03 -15.56 -4.75
N TRP A 267 5.85 -15.78 -5.76
CA TRP A 267 5.40 -16.41 -7.00
C TRP A 267 4.90 -17.85 -6.78
N GLY A 268 5.60 -18.65 -5.97
CA GLY A 268 5.18 -20.01 -5.63
C GLY A 268 3.82 -20.05 -4.94
N ASN A 269 3.53 -19.11 -4.05
CA ASN A 269 2.22 -18.99 -3.40
C ASN A 269 1.14 -18.56 -4.41
N ASP A 270 1.39 -17.53 -5.22
CA ASP A 270 0.47 -17.08 -6.26
C ASP A 270 0.08 -18.22 -7.22
N LEU A 271 1.05 -19.06 -7.59
CA LEU A 271 0.82 -20.20 -8.47
C LEU A 271 -0.06 -21.29 -7.79
N LYS A 272 0.20 -21.59 -6.51
CA LYS A 272 -0.61 -22.54 -5.74
C LYS A 272 -2.05 -22.07 -5.57
N ASP A 273 -2.25 -20.81 -5.23
CA ASP A 273 -3.57 -20.22 -5.04
C ASP A 273 -4.36 -20.21 -6.35
N TYR A 274 -3.71 -19.85 -7.46
CA TYR A 274 -4.30 -19.93 -8.79
C TYR A 274 -4.69 -21.36 -9.15
N ALA A 275 -3.78 -22.33 -8.96
CA ALA A 275 -4.03 -23.72 -9.28
C ALA A 275 -5.20 -24.30 -8.46
N LEU A 276 -5.29 -23.97 -7.16
CA LEU A 276 -6.41 -24.36 -6.30
C LEU A 276 -7.73 -23.78 -6.81
N ALA A 277 -7.77 -22.49 -7.12
CA ALA A 277 -8.97 -21.84 -7.65
C ALA A 277 -9.43 -22.47 -8.97
N GLN A 278 -8.48 -22.76 -9.89
CA GLN A 278 -8.79 -23.43 -11.15
C GLN A 278 -9.28 -24.88 -10.94
N ALA A 279 -8.67 -25.61 -10.00
CA ALA A 279 -9.09 -26.97 -9.67
C ALA A 279 -10.50 -27.02 -9.06
N GLN A 280 -10.86 -26.04 -8.21
CA GLN A 280 -12.22 -25.87 -7.70
C GLN A 280 -13.22 -25.51 -8.80
N ALA A 281 -12.78 -24.83 -9.85
CA ALA A 281 -13.58 -24.52 -11.04
C ALA A 281 -13.65 -25.67 -12.06
N GLY A 282 -13.01 -26.81 -11.78
CA GLY A 282 -13.08 -28.04 -12.58
C GLY A 282 -11.84 -28.34 -13.44
N THR A 283 -10.78 -27.56 -13.37
CA THR A 283 -9.51 -27.86 -14.05
C THR A 283 -8.82 -29.03 -13.36
N HIS A 284 -8.41 -30.04 -14.14
CA HIS A 284 -7.66 -31.18 -13.64
C HIS A 284 -6.16 -30.97 -13.81
N TYR A 285 -5.41 -31.12 -12.72
CA TYR A 285 -3.94 -31.17 -12.72
C TYR A 285 -3.48 -32.60 -12.41
N GLU A 286 -2.70 -33.19 -13.32
CA GLU A 286 -2.19 -34.56 -13.12
C GLU A 286 -1.36 -34.65 -11.83
N GLY A 287 -1.62 -35.68 -11.04
CA GLY A 287 -0.96 -35.89 -9.75
C GLY A 287 -1.53 -35.08 -8.58
N PHE A 288 -2.56 -34.23 -8.80
CA PHE A 288 -3.17 -33.43 -7.75
C PHE A 288 -4.66 -33.64 -7.63
N LYS A 289 -5.19 -33.46 -6.43
CA LYS A 289 -6.64 -33.49 -6.14
C LYS A 289 -7.00 -32.42 -5.09
N VAL A 290 -8.22 -31.90 -5.19
CA VAL A 290 -8.80 -31.03 -4.15
C VAL A 290 -9.32 -31.89 -3.01
N VAL A 291 -8.99 -31.51 -1.79
CA VAL A 291 -9.48 -32.16 -0.56
C VAL A 291 -9.92 -31.09 0.44
N GLU A 292 -10.78 -31.49 1.37
CA GLU A 292 -11.12 -30.64 2.50
C GLU A 292 -9.89 -30.41 3.39
N GLY A 293 -9.60 -29.15 3.71
CA GLY A 293 -8.51 -28.77 4.58
C GLY A 293 -8.77 -29.18 6.04
N ARG A 294 -7.72 -29.24 6.85
CA ARG A 294 -7.87 -29.46 8.30
C ARG A 294 -8.60 -28.26 8.90
N SER A 295 -9.63 -28.55 9.71
CA SER A 295 -10.36 -27.55 10.47
C SER A 295 -10.29 -27.84 11.97
N ASN A 296 -10.30 -26.80 12.78
CA ASN A 296 -10.42 -26.92 14.22
C ASN A 296 -11.89 -26.86 14.63
N ARG A 297 -12.22 -27.51 15.74
CA ARG A 297 -13.55 -27.43 16.34
C ARG A 297 -13.81 -25.99 16.78
N LYS A 298 -15.02 -25.50 16.52
CA LYS A 298 -15.50 -24.20 16.98
C LYS A 298 -16.80 -24.41 17.73
N TYR A 299 -17.10 -23.49 18.66
CA TYR A 299 -18.42 -23.44 19.26
C TYR A 299 -19.45 -23.02 18.21
N THR A 300 -20.63 -23.60 18.27
CA THR A 300 -21.77 -23.23 17.40
C THR A 300 -22.45 -21.97 17.90
N ASP A 301 -22.42 -21.76 19.23
CA ASP A 301 -23.02 -20.63 19.93
C ASP A 301 -22.22 -20.39 21.23
N GLU A 302 -21.46 -19.33 21.29
CA GLU A 302 -20.59 -19.01 22.44
C GLU A 302 -21.41 -18.64 23.68
N ASP A 303 -22.57 -17.98 23.51
CA ASP A 303 -23.46 -17.61 24.63
C ASP A 303 -24.12 -18.85 25.26
N ALA A 304 -24.55 -19.79 24.42
CA ALA A 304 -25.09 -21.06 24.90
C ALA A 304 -24.04 -21.89 25.65
N VAL A 305 -22.79 -21.92 25.18
CA VAL A 305 -21.66 -22.55 25.86
C VAL A 305 -21.36 -21.87 27.19
N ALA A 306 -21.27 -20.54 27.22
CA ALA A 306 -21.03 -19.78 28.45
C ALA A 306 -22.13 -20.08 29.50
N LYS A 307 -23.39 -20.10 29.08
CA LYS A 307 -24.53 -20.41 29.94
C LYS A 307 -24.42 -21.84 30.49
N ALA A 308 -24.19 -22.84 29.65
CA ALA A 308 -24.10 -24.25 30.05
C ALA A 308 -22.95 -24.51 31.05
N VAL A 309 -21.80 -23.86 30.83
CA VAL A 309 -20.63 -24.00 31.72
C VAL A 309 -20.89 -23.31 33.07
N THR A 310 -21.53 -22.12 33.05
CA THR A 310 -21.90 -21.39 34.28
C THR A 310 -22.94 -22.18 35.11
N GLU A 311 -23.95 -22.75 34.46
CA GLU A 311 -24.96 -23.63 35.11
C GLU A 311 -24.32 -24.90 35.72
N ALA A 312 -23.21 -25.36 35.14
CA ALA A 312 -22.43 -26.47 35.70
C ALA A 312 -21.50 -26.07 36.86
N GLY A 313 -21.49 -24.78 37.24
CA GLY A 313 -20.71 -24.28 38.39
C GLY A 313 -19.28 -23.85 38.06
N TYR A 314 -18.94 -23.68 36.79
CA TYR A 314 -17.62 -23.23 36.34
C TYR A 314 -17.68 -21.84 35.74
N ASP A 315 -16.54 -21.09 35.81
CA ASP A 315 -16.37 -19.79 35.09
C ASP A 315 -15.86 -20.09 33.66
N PRO A 316 -16.65 -19.80 32.61
CA PRO A 316 -16.24 -20.00 31.22
C PRO A 316 -15.31 -18.89 30.69
N PHE A 317 -15.02 -17.84 31.46
CA PHE A 317 -14.31 -16.67 31.00
C PHE A 317 -12.90 -16.56 31.61
N GLU A 318 -11.92 -16.25 30.77
CA GLU A 318 -10.59 -15.83 31.21
C GLU A 318 -10.52 -14.32 31.26
N LYS A 319 -10.22 -13.75 32.45
CA LYS A 319 -9.94 -12.32 32.59
C LYS A 319 -8.53 -12.01 32.14
N LYS A 320 -8.39 -11.32 31.02
CA LYS A 320 -7.11 -10.91 30.45
C LYS A 320 -7.03 -9.39 30.39
N LEU A 321 -5.85 -8.84 30.76
CA LEU A 321 -5.59 -7.42 30.58
C LEU A 321 -5.67 -7.06 29.09
N LEU A 322 -6.36 -5.97 28.76
CA LEU A 322 -6.42 -5.47 27.39
C LEU A 322 -5.00 -5.16 26.88
N GLY A 323 -4.74 -5.48 25.63
CA GLY A 323 -3.52 -5.08 24.96
C GLY A 323 -3.44 -3.55 24.79
N ILE A 324 -2.24 -3.04 24.49
CA ILE A 324 -1.96 -1.60 24.38
C ILE A 324 -2.96 -0.88 23.47
N THR A 325 -3.22 -1.40 22.28
CA THR A 325 -4.16 -0.81 21.33
C THR A 325 -5.59 -0.73 21.89
N ALA A 326 -6.10 -1.83 22.42
CA ALA A 326 -7.45 -1.87 23.00
C ALA A 326 -7.57 -0.97 24.25
N MET A 327 -6.52 -0.87 25.04
CA MET A 327 -6.46 0.00 26.22
C MET A 327 -6.41 1.47 25.81
N SER A 328 -5.63 1.81 24.78
CA SER A 328 -5.59 3.16 24.21
C SER A 328 -6.95 3.59 23.63
N SER A 329 -7.64 2.66 22.97
CA SER A 329 -9.00 2.89 22.47
C SER A 329 -10.02 3.10 23.60
N LEU A 330 -9.91 2.34 24.69
CA LEU A 330 -10.80 2.45 25.84
C LEU A 330 -10.66 3.78 26.57
N LEU A 331 -9.42 4.28 26.73
CA LEU A 331 -9.10 5.48 27.53
C LEU A 331 -9.08 6.76 26.68
N GLY A 332 -8.90 6.64 25.37
CA GLY A 332 -8.50 7.74 24.49
C GLY A 332 -7.03 8.12 24.64
N LYS A 333 -6.40 8.60 23.57
CA LYS A 333 -4.94 8.83 23.45
C LYS A 333 -4.35 9.66 24.61
N LYS A 334 -5.00 10.77 24.97
CA LYS A 334 -4.53 11.67 26.03
C LYS A 334 -4.54 11.00 27.41
N LYS A 335 -5.66 10.38 27.80
CA LYS A 335 -5.78 9.68 29.07
C LYS A 335 -4.87 8.45 29.17
N PHE A 336 -4.70 7.75 28.05
CA PHE A 336 -3.81 6.61 27.94
C PHE A 336 -2.35 7.03 28.20
N GLU A 337 -1.89 8.12 27.59
CA GLU A 337 -0.54 8.65 27.81
C GLU A 337 -0.35 9.15 29.24
N ASP A 338 -1.33 9.90 29.76
CA ASP A 338 -1.28 10.43 31.13
C ASP A 338 -1.22 9.33 32.20
N LEU A 339 -1.90 8.21 32.00
CA LEU A 339 -2.02 7.13 32.99
C LEU A 339 -0.98 6.02 32.79
N LEU A 340 -0.63 5.70 31.56
CA LEU A 340 0.12 4.49 31.20
C LEU A 340 1.43 4.78 30.46
N GLY A 341 1.69 6.00 30.00
CA GLY A 341 2.90 6.33 29.24
C GLY A 341 4.19 5.93 29.95
N GLY A 342 4.25 6.11 31.28
CA GLY A 342 5.39 5.66 32.11
C GLY A 342 5.45 4.14 32.38
N LEU A 343 4.44 3.38 31.98
CA LEU A 343 4.35 1.92 32.14
C LEU A 343 4.52 1.15 30.83
N ILE A 344 4.79 1.86 29.74
CA ILE A 344 4.96 1.29 28.41
C ILE A 344 6.41 1.48 27.97
N TYR A 345 6.99 0.44 27.39
CA TYR A 345 8.27 0.52 26.74
C TYR A 345 8.23 -0.23 25.40
N LYS A 346 8.99 0.23 24.42
CA LYS A 346 9.21 -0.46 23.15
C LYS A 346 10.51 -1.27 23.26
N PRO A 347 10.44 -2.60 23.38
CA PRO A 347 11.65 -3.42 23.43
C PRO A 347 12.39 -3.32 22.09
N PRO A 348 13.73 -3.56 22.09
CA PRO A 348 14.50 -3.66 20.86
C PRO A 348 13.89 -4.74 19.95
N GLY A 349 13.77 -4.44 18.66
CA GLY A 349 13.33 -5.41 17.65
C GLY A 349 14.33 -6.57 17.54
N LYS A 350 13.85 -7.72 17.07
CA LYS A 350 14.75 -8.84 16.71
C LYS A 350 15.64 -8.41 15.53
N PRO A 351 16.92 -8.86 15.50
CA PRO A 351 17.76 -8.65 14.33
C PRO A 351 17.09 -9.14 13.06
N ALA A 352 17.21 -8.35 12.00
CA ALA A 352 16.69 -8.68 10.67
C ALA A 352 17.76 -8.36 9.63
N LEU A 353 17.98 -9.27 8.69
CA LEU A 353 18.84 -9.03 7.56
C LEU A 353 18.02 -8.30 6.48
N VAL A 354 18.50 -7.14 6.08
CA VAL A 354 17.83 -6.26 5.10
C VAL A 354 18.83 -5.74 4.08
N PRO A 355 18.40 -5.27 2.87
CA PRO A 355 19.28 -4.62 1.93
C PRO A 355 19.99 -3.41 2.55
N GLU A 356 21.19 -3.08 2.07
CA GLU A 356 21.94 -1.90 2.52
C GLU A 356 21.21 -0.57 2.30
N SER A 357 20.27 -0.54 1.36
CA SER A 357 19.42 0.63 1.10
C SER A 357 18.37 0.89 2.19
N ASP A 358 18.19 -0.04 3.14
CA ASP A 358 17.28 0.17 4.28
C ASP A 358 17.76 1.34 5.15
N LYS A 359 16.85 2.24 5.50
CA LYS A 359 17.17 3.49 6.21
C LYS A 359 17.53 3.28 7.70
N ARG A 360 17.29 2.09 8.24
CA ARG A 360 17.61 1.78 9.66
C ARG A 360 19.11 1.66 9.85
N PRO A 361 19.67 2.14 10.98
CA PRO A 361 21.08 1.98 11.26
C PRO A 361 21.45 0.49 11.39
N ALA A 362 22.62 0.12 10.87
CA ALA A 362 23.16 -1.22 11.06
C ALA A 362 23.38 -1.48 12.58
N MET A 363 23.13 -2.71 12.99
CA MET A 363 23.46 -3.16 14.34
C MET A 363 24.94 -3.59 14.37
N ASN A 364 25.62 -3.32 15.49
CA ASN A 364 26.96 -3.90 15.70
C ASN A 364 26.84 -5.42 15.74
N THR A 365 27.69 -6.07 14.97
CA THR A 365 27.80 -7.54 14.96
C THR A 365 28.97 -7.98 15.84
N ALA A 366 29.02 -9.27 16.19
CA ALA A 366 30.13 -9.83 16.93
C ALA A 366 31.50 -9.63 16.21
N ALA A 367 31.51 -9.48 14.88
CA ALA A 367 32.71 -9.20 14.11
C ALA A 367 33.24 -7.77 14.33
N ASP A 368 32.32 -6.80 14.54
CA ASP A 368 32.70 -5.40 14.78
C ASP A 368 33.35 -5.25 16.17
N ASP A 369 32.86 -6.00 17.18
CA ASP A 369 33.41 -5.99 18.53
C ASP A 369 34.85 -6.56 18.60
N PHE A 370 35.28 -7.33 17.62
CA PHE A 370 36.64 -7.90 17.55
C PHE A 370 37.59 -7.08 16.66
N ASN A 371 37.09 -6.11 15.88
CA ASN A 371 37.93 -5.26 15.02
C ASN A 371 38.39 -3.95 15.70
N ASP A 372 37.84 -3.60 16.88
CA ASP A 372 38.21 -2.41 17.64
C ASP A 372 39.35 -2.65 18.65
N ASN A 373 40.19 -3.69 18.48
CA ASN A 373 41.39 -3.96 19.28
C ASN A 373 42.68 -3.87 18.47
#